data_66be829277b429996db60388d8bdfdca
#
_entry.id   66be829277b429996db60388d8bdfdca
#
_cell.length_a   1.000
_cell.length_b   1.000
_cell.length_c   1.000
_cell.angle_alpha   90.00
_cell.angle_beta   90.00
_cell.angle_gamma   90.00
#
_symmetry.space_group_name_H-M   'P 1'
#
loop_
_entity.id
_entity.type
_entity.pdbx_description
1 polymer ?
#
loop_
_entity_poly.entity_id
_entity_poly.type
_entity_poly.pdbx_seq_one_letter_code
_entity_poly.pdbx_strand_id
1 'polypeptide(L)'
;MSEKDRNQKQMPQVLSVNGKDYSILKLLGRGKGGYSYLAEREGSRVVLKQIHHEPCDYYQFGNKIEAEIRDYDRLQRIGIPLPKMIDVDKDNERIIKEYIDGDTVYEMVLEDRLPDTCLEQVKAICGPLYAANINIDYFPTNFILQDGTLYYVDYECNEYMEEWNFENWGVKYWSKTPEFLKYAEEHVHIVNLKNWPRLSVQAAEWFHEKWQIPLEEYRFSIEASVNGENPVPQWYVAVKGERIIGGLCRMYVHREKGRK
;
A
#
# COMPACT_ATOMS: atom_id res chain seq x y z
N MET A 1 0.85 5.47 31.95
CA MET A 1 1.49 4.95 30.74
C MET A 1 1.76 3.49 30.97
N SER A 2 0.93 2.63 30.37
CA SER A 2 1.01 1.19 30.57
C SER A 2 2.13 0.58 29.73
N GLU A 3 2.71 -0.55 30.19
CA GLU A 3 3.75 -1.30 29.49
C GLU A 3 3.36 -1.80 28.07
N LYS A 4 2.09 -1.66 27.68
CA LYS A 4 1.58 -2.03 26.35
C LYS A 4 2.04 -1.12 25.21
N ASP A 5 2.55 0.10 25.50
CA ASP A 5 2.94 1.07 24.45
C ASP A 5 4.42 0.93 24.01
N ARG A 6 5.18 -0.02 24.56
CA ARG A 6 6.63 -0.15 24.26
C ARG A 6 6.98 -1.14 23.14
N ASN A 7 6.03 -1.79 22.52
CA ASN A 7 6.29 -2.80 21.49
C ASN A 7 5.95 -2.33 20.05
N GLN A 8 6.18 -1.06 19.72
CA GLN A 8 6.40 -0.70 18.31
C GLN A 8 7.76 -1.29 17.92
N LYS A 9 7.76 -2.49 17.31
CA LYS A 9 8.95 -3.04 16.68
C LYS A 9 9.50 -1.97 15.73
N GLN A 10 10.67 -1.43 16.07
CA GLN A 10 11.34 -0.44 15.23
C GLN A 10 11.57 -1.08 13.86
N MET A 11 11.19 -0.39 12.78
CA MET A 11 11.36 -0.86 11.42
C MET A 11 12.86 -1.16 11.19
N PRO A 12 13.23 -2.34 10.67
CA PRO A 12 14.63 -2.66 10.39
C PRO A 12 15.17 -1.65 9.37
N GLN A 13 16.43 -1.28 9.51
CA GLN A 13 17.08 -0.36 8.56
C GLN A 13 17.59 -1.11 7.32
N VAL A 14 18.05 -2.34 7.51
CA VAL A 14 18.59 -3.21 6.45
C VAL A 14 18.11 -4.63 6.68
N LEU A 15 17.77 -5.31 5.60
CA LEU A 15 17.49 -6.75 5.59
C LEU A 15 18.30 -7.44 4.48
N SER A 16 18.92 -8.57 4.81
CA SER A 16 19.68 -9.35 3.84
C SER A 16 18.84 -10.46 3.22
N VAL A 17 19.00 -10.69 1.92
CA VAL A 17 18.37 -11.79 1.16
C VAL A 17 19.47 -12.49 0.37
N ASN A 18 19.74 -13.76 0.64
CA ASN A 18 20.81 -14.54 0.01
C ASN A 18 22.16 -13.80 -0.01
N GLY A 19 22.54 -13.18 1.13
CA GLY A 19 23.79 -12.44 1.28
C GLY A 19 23.83 -11.07 0.60
N LYS A 20 22.71 -10.56 0.09
CA LYS A 20 22.57 -9.24 -0.51
C LYS A 20 21.78 -8.34 0.45
N ASP A 21 22.35 -7.20 0.81
CA ASP A 21 21.73 -6.24 1.73
C ASP A 21 20.81 -5.27 0.97
N TYR A 22 19.62 -5.05 1.54
CA TYR A 22 18.59 -4.14 1.05
C TYR A 22 18.29 -3.09 2.12
N SER A 23 18.44 -1.81 1.77
CA SER A 23 18.03 -0.69 2.64
C SER A 23 16.52 -0.56 2.67
N ILE A 24 15.92 -0.60 3.84
CA ILE A 24 14.48 -0.48 4.01
C ILE A 24 14.08 1.00 4.02
N LEU A 25 13.24 1.39 3.07
CA LEU A 25 12.78 2.77 2.91
C LEU A 25 11.48 3.05 3.68
N LYS A 26 10.49 2.15 3.55
CA LYS A 26 9.22 2.25 4.28
C LYS A 26 8.50 0.91 4.36
N LEU A 27 7.61 0.76 5.33
CA LEU A 27 6.63 -0.31 5.36
C LEU A 27 5.52 0.00 4.35
N LEU A 28 5.24 -0.93 3.44
CA LEU A 28 4.13 -0.84 2.48
C LEU A 28 2.85 -1.47 3.04
N GLY A 29 2.99 -2.56 3.78
CA GLY A 29 1.84 -3.24 4.36
C GLY A 29 2.23 -4.32 5.36
N ARG A 30 1.26 -4.64 6.22
CA ARG A 30 1.30 -5.78 7.15
C ARG A 30 0.09 -6.65 6.88
N GLY A 31 0.32 -7.83 6.34
CA GLY A 31 -0.72 -8.83 6.09
C GLY A 31 -0.60 -10.02 7.03
N LYS A 32 -1.50 -10.99 6.87
CA LYS A 32 -1.50 -12.27 7.61
C LYS A 32 -0.24 -13.10 7.31
N GLY A 33 0.31 -12.97 6.10
CA GLY A 33 1.47 -13.71 5.62
C GLY A 33 2.80 -13.07 5.97
N GLY A 34 2.89 -11.75 6.14
CA GLY A 34 4.17 -11.08 6.31
C GLY A 34 4.10 -9.56 6.33
N TYR A 35 5.28 -8.97 6.42
CA TYR A 35 5.52 -7.55 6.25
C TYR A 35 6.06 -7.28 4.84
N SER A 36 5.46 -6.36 4.11
CA SER A 36 5.97 -5.88 2.81
C SER A 36 6.64 -4.53 2.98
N TYR A 37 7.89 -4.43 2.60
CA TYR A 37 8.68 -3.21 2.67
C TYR A 37 9.05 -2.73 1.27
N LEU A 38 8.99 -1.41 1.04
CA LEU A 38 9.75 -0.80 -0.03
C LEU A 38 11.21 -0.81 0.40
N ALA A 39 12.06 -1.39 -0.42
CA ALA A 39 13.49 -1.49 -0.18
C ALA A 39 14.27 -1.04 -1.42
N GLU A 40 15.53 -0.73 -1.22
CA GLU A 40 16.43 -0.30 -2.29
C GLU A 40 17.76 -1.06 -2.21
N ARG A 41 18.28 -1.43 -3.37
CA ARG A 41 19.64 -1.91 -3.53
C ARG A 41 20.23 -1.39 -4.84
N GLU A 42 21.43 -0.81 -4.78
CA GLU A 42 22.17 -0.33 -5.98
C GLU A 42 21.33 0.64 -6.84
N GLY A 43 20.52 1.51 -6.18
CA GLY A 43 19.64 2.48 -6.85
C GLY A 43 18.35 1.87 -7.42
N SER A 44 18.13 0.57 -7.28
CA SER A 44 16.89 -0.09 -7.76
C SER A 44 15.93 -0.32 -6.60
N ARG A 45 14.67 0.10 -6.80
CA ARG A 45 13.58 -0.13 -5.83
C ARG A 45 12.96 -1.49 -6.03
N VAL A 46 12.69 -2.16 -4.93
CA VAL A 46 12.06 -3.49 -4.88
C VAL A 46 11.07 -3.57 -3.73
N VAL A 47 10.21 -4.57 -3.74
CA VAL A 47 9.44 -4.98 -2.56
C VAL A 47 10.16 -6.14 -1.89
N LEU A 48 10.50 -5.98 -0.60
CA LEU A 48 10.98 -7.05 0.24
C LEU A 48 9.84 -7.52 1.14
N LYS A 49 9.37 -8.75 0.95
CA LYS A 49 8.38 -9.40 1.81
C LYS A 49 9.11 -10.26 2.83
N GLN A 50 8.94 -9.95 4.13
CA GLN A 50 9.38 -10.77 5.26
C GLN A 50 8.20 -11.56 5.78
N ILE A 51 8.23 -12.86 5.65
CA ILE A 51 7.23 -13.75 6.24
C ILE A 51 7.33 -13.70 7.77
N HIS A 52 6.20 -13.78 8.45
CA HIS A 52 6.13 -13.89 9.91
C HIS A 52 5.18 -15.01 10.33
N HIS A 53 5.38 -15.52 11.56
CA HIS A 53 4.57 -16.58 12.15
C HIS A 53 3.77 -16.06 13.36
N GLU A 54 3.39 -14.79 13.34
CA GLU A 54 2.53 -14.23 14.37
C GLU A 54 1.19 -14.99 14.38
N PRO A 55 0.65 -15.33 15.57
CA PRO A 55 -0.60 -16.05 15.67
C PRO A 55 -1.74 -15.34 14.94
N CYS A 56 -2.51 -16.09 14.17
CA CYS A 56 -3.73 -15.60 13.53
C CYS A 56 -4.86 -16.58 13.85
N ASP A 57 -5.97 -16.09 14.39
CA ASP A 57 -7.09 -16.91 14.89
C ASP A 57 -7.81 -17.69 13.77
N TYR A 58 -7.57 -17.33 12.49
CA TYR A 58 -8.34 -17.85 11.36
C TYR A 58 -7.55 -18.71 10.37
N TYR A 59 -6.24 -18.91 10.57
CA TYR A 59 -5.42 -19.59 9.58
C TYR A 59 -4.28 -20.39 10.22
N GLN A 60 -4.26 -21.69 9.98
CA GLN A 60 -3.06 -22.53 10.19
C GLN A 60 -2.25 -22.51 8.88
N PHE A 61 -1.24 -21.68 8.83
CA PHE A 61 -0.32 -21.69 7.71
C PHE A 61 0.61 -22.90 7.82
N GLY A 62 0.67 -23.69 6.75
CA GLY A 62 1.80 -24.58 6.50
C GLY A 62 3.10 -23.79 6.21
N ASN A 63 3.94 -24.27 5.32
CA ASN A 63 5.11 -23.53 4.86
C ASN A 63 4.69 -22.34 3.97
N LYS A 64 4.63 -21.13 4.57
CA LYS A 64 4.15 -19.91 3.92
C LYS A 64 4.98 -19.52 2.70
N ILE A 65 6.31 -19.63 2.78
CA ILE A 65 7.17 -19.23 1.66
C ILE A 65 7.01 -20.17 0.47
N GLU A 66 6.83 -21.46 0.69
CA GLU A 66 6.55 -22.43 -0.37
C GLU A 66 5.14 -22.20 -0.97
N ALA A 67 4.17 -21.77 -0.16
CA ALA A 67 2.86 -21.39 -0.65
C ALA A 67 2.95 -20.18 -1.59
N GLU A 68 3.66 -19.12 -1.21
CA GLU A 68 3.87 -17.93 -2.06
C GLU A 68 4.54 -18.27 -3.40
N ILE A 69 5.58 -19.12 -3.37
CA ILE A 69 6.26 -19.55 -4.59
C ILE A 69 5.32 -20.34 -5.51
N ARG A 70 4.62 -21.32 -4.93
CA ARG A 70 3.67 -22.16 -5.68
C ARG A 70 2.55 -21.32 -6.30
N ASP A 71 2.01 -20.39 -5.55
CA ASP A 71 0.88 -19.56 -5.98
C ASP A 71 1.33 -18.54 -7.05
N TYR A 72 2.54 -17.97 -6.92
CA TYR A 72 3.17 -17.19 -7.98
C TYR A 72 3.28 -17.96 -9.28
N ASP A 73 3.82 -19.20 -9.23
CA ASP A 73 3.97 -20.05 -10.41
C ASP A 73 2.63 -20.39 -11.06
N ARG A 74 1.59 -20.62 -10.25
CA ARG A 74 0.23 -20.89 -10.76
C ARG A 74 -0.33 -19.68 -11.50
N LEU A 75 -0.29 -18.50 -10.87
CA LEU A 75 -0.81 -17.25 -11.44
C LEU A 75 -0.03 -16.83 -12.69
N GLN A 76 1.30 -17.00 -12.68
CA GLN A 76 2.14 -16.70 -13.84
C GLN A 76 1.81 -17.58 -15.05
N ARG A 77 1.55 -18.88 -14.85
CA ARG A 77 1.21 -19.82 -15.93
C ARG A 77 -0.12 -19.48 -16.63
N ILE A 78 -1.05 -18.88 -15.90
CA ILE A 78 -2.33 -18.43 -16.48
C ILE A 78 -2.27 -16.99 -17.02
N GLY A 79 -1.10 -16.34 -16.96
CA GLY A 79 -0.86 -15.03 -17.56
C GLY A 79 -1.44 -13.87 -16.78
N ILE A 80 -1.62 -13.98 -15.47
CA ILE A 80 -2.04 -12.86 -14.63
C ILE A 80 -0.90 -11.84 -14.55
N PRO A 81 -1.14 -10.53 -14.76
CA PRO A 81 -0.13 -9.50 -14.56
C PRO A 81 0.29 -9.44 -13.08
N LEU A 82 1.52 -9.82 -12.81
CA LEU A 82 2.12 -9.90 -11.46
C LEU A 82 3.43 -9.13 -11.40
N PRO A 83 3.80 -8.56 -10.24
CA PRO A 83 5.19 -8.20 -9.99
C PRO A 83 6.10 -9.41 -10.16
N LYS A 84 7.21 -9.24 -10.85
CA LYS A 84 8.18 -10.33 -11.04
C LYS A 84 8.77 -10.74 -9.70
N MET A 85 8.79 -12.05 -9.40
CA MET A 85 9.56 -12.59 -8.29
C MET A 85 11.05 -12.61 -8.69
N ILE A 86 11.89 -11.88 -7.95
CA ILE A 86 13.29 -11.62 -8.29
C ILE A 86 14.23 -12.56 -7.55
N ASP A 87 14.00 -12.74 -6.25
CA ASP A 87 14.88 -13.58 -5.39
C ASP A 87 14.05 -14.14 -4.23
N VAL A 88 14.46 -15.33 -3.74
CA VAL A 88 13.79 -16.02 -2.64
C VAL A 88 14.84 -16.59 -1.69
N ASP A 89 14.81 -16.15 -0.44
CA ASP A 89 15.62 -16.65 0.65
C ASP A 89 14.73 -17.50 1.58
N LYS A 90 14.77 -18.82 1.37
CA LYS A 90 13.91 -19.74 2.12
C LYS A 90 14.32 -19.87 3.58
N ASP A 91 15.62 -19.72 3.88
CA ASP A 91 16.14 -19.88 5.24
C ASP A 91 15.70 -18.70 6.13
N ASN A 92 15.68 -17.48 5.57
CA ASN A 92 15.24 -16.27 6.25
C ASN A 92 13.76 -15.93 5.98
N GLU A 93 13.07 -16.74 5.19
CA GLU A 93 11.67 -16.55 4.77
C GLU A 93 11.41 -15.15 4.19
N ARG A 94 12.25 -14.76 3.20
CA ARG A 94 12.17 -13.46 2.52
C ARG A 94 12.03 -13.63 1.02
N ILE A 95 11.22 -12.74 0.42
CA ILE A 95 11.02 -12.70 -1.03
C ILE A 95 11.31 -11.29 -1.51
N ILE A 96 12.07 -11.17 -2.59
CA ILE A 96 12.24 -9.92 -3.34
C ILE A 96 11.33 -9.97 -4.55
N LYS A 97 10.49 -8.93 -4.68
CA LYS A 97 9.58 -8.72 -5.80
C LYS A 97 9.87 -7.39 -6.48
N GLU A 98 9.53 -7.31 -7.75
CA GLU A 98 9.47 -6.06 -8.48
C GLU A 98 8.58 -5.04 -7.73
N TYR A 99 9.01 -3.79 -7.69
CA TYR A 99 8.20 -2.70 -7.16
C TYR A 99 7.36 -2.13 -8.30
N ILE A 100 6.06 -2.22 -8.19
CA ILE A 100 5.11 -1.59 -9.10
C ILE A 100 4.86 -0.17 -8.56
N ASP A 101 5.32 0.83 -9.31
CA ASP A 101 5.23 2.24 -8.92
C ASP A 101 3.92 2.86 -9.44
N GLY A 102 2.89 2.79 -8.64
CA GLY A 102 1.57 3.29 -8.98
C GLY A 102 0.65 3.38 -7.77
N ASP A 103 -0.54 3.87 -8.00
CA ASP A 103 -1.58 3.94 -6.97
C ASP A 103 -2.36 2.63 -6.92
N THR A 104 -2.76 2.26 -5.72
CA THR A 104 -3.67 1.12 -5.55
C THR A 104 -5.06 1.46 -6.08
N VAL A 105 -5.79 0.43 -6.52
CA VAL A 105 -7.22 0.59 -6.87
C VAL A 105 -8.01 1.17 -5.70
N TYR A 106 -7.66 0.80 -4.46
CA TYR A 106 -8.28 1.35 -3.26
C TYR A 106 -8.14 2.88 -3.18
N GLU A 107 -6.92 3.40 -3.37
CA GLU A 107 -6.66 4.84 -3.39
C GLU A 107 -7.41 5.53 -4.52
N MET A 108 -7.43 4.93 -5.72
CA MET A 108 -8.13 5.47 -6.87
C MET A 108 -9.66 5.52 -6.67
N VAL A 109 -10.26 4.49 -6.04
CA VAL A 109 -11.68 4.49 -5.67
C VAL A 109 -11.98 5.57 -4.64
N LEU A 110 -11.14 5.68 -3.60
CA LEU A 110 -11.32 6.68 -2.55
C LEU A 110 -11.27 8.10 -3.12
N GLU A 111 -10.47 8.33 -4.15
CA GLU A 111 -10.30 9.61 -4.85
C GLU A 111 -11.26 9.85 -6.03
N ASP A 112 -12.22 8.97 -6.29
CA ASP A 112 -13.13 9.05 -7.45
C ASP A 112 -12.42 9.16 -8.82
N ARG A 113 -11.26 8.51 -8.97
CA ARG A 113 -10.44 8.57 -10.17
C ARG A 113 -10.08 7.20 -10.75
N LEU A 114 -10.79 6.13 -10.33
CA LEU A 114 -10.58 4.81 -10.89
C LEU A 114 -10.97 4.80 -12.39
N PRO A 115 -10.03 4.53 -13.32
CA PRO A 115 -10.34 4.43 -14.73
C PRO A 115 -11.22 3.19 -15.02
N ASP A 116 -12.17 3.31 -15.95
CA ASP A 116 -13.02 2.20 -16.39
C ASP A 116 -12.18 1.00 -16.90
N THR A 117 -11.02 1.28 -17.50
CA THR A 117 -10.07 0.26 -17.95
C THR A 117 -9.57 -0.66 -16.83
N CYS A 118 -9.57 -0.23 -15.56
CA CYS A 118 -9.25 -1.11 -14.43
C CYS A 118 -10.32 -2.19 -14.23
N LEU A 119 -11.60 -1.82 -14.35
CA LEU A 119 -12.72 -2.77 -14.27
C LEU A 119 -12.72 -3.74 -15.46
N GLU A 120 -12.37 -3.28 -16.64
CA GLU A 120 -12.21 -4.13 -17.80
C GLU A 120 -11.08 -5.15 -17.60
N GLN A 121 -9.93 -4.70 -17.11
CA GLN A 121 -8.76 -5.56 -16.88
C GLN A 121 -9.02 -6.60 -15.78
N VAL A 122 -9.60 -6.20 -14.63
CA VAL A 122 -9.90 -7.19 -13.58
C VAL A 122 -10.91 -8.24 -14.06
N LYS A 123 -11.92 -7.86 -14.84
CA LYS A 123 -12.85 -8.82 -15.44
C LYS A 123 -12.15 -9.73 -16.46
N ALA A 124 -11.20 -9.21 -17.22
CA ALA A 124 -10.44 -10.00 -18.18
C ALA A 124 -9.59 -11.09 -17.51
N ILE A 125 -9.03 -10.82 -16.32
CA ILE A 125 -8.26 -11.84 -15.57
C ILE A 125 -9.17 -12.86 -14.86
N CYS A 126 -10.44 -12.55 -14.58
CA CYS A 126 -11.37 -13.48 -13.93
C CYS A 126 -11.60 -14.74 -14.77
N GLY A 127 -11.74 -14.61 -16.09
CA GLY A 127 -11.97 -15.76 -16.97
C GLY A 127 -10.90 -16.86 -16.86
N PRO A 128 -9.62 -16.55 -17.08
CA PRO A 128 -8.51 -17.50 -16.88
C PRO A 128 -8.43 -18.07 -15.45
N LEU A 129 -8.67 -17.24 -14.42
CA LEU A 129 -8.66 -17.69 -13.02
C LEU A 129 -9.76 -18.72 -12.76
N TYR A 130 -10.99 -18.44 -13.16
CA TYR A 130 -12.14 -19.35 -12.96
C TYR A 130 -11.98 -20.63 -13.74
N ALA A 131 -11.48 -20.55 -14.98
CA ALA A 131 -11.18 -21.74 -15.78
C ALA A 131 -10.10 -22.63 -15.12
N ALA A 132 -9.19 -22.06 -14.35
CA ALA A 132 -8.17 -22.78 -13.59
C ALA A 132 -8.65 -23.20 -12.18
N ASN A 133 -9.92 -23.00 -11.84
CA ASN A 133 -10.49 -23.23 -10.51
C ASN A 133 -9.79 -22.43 -9.42
N ILE A 134 -9.50 -21.13 -9.68
CA ILE A 134 -8.77 -20.23 -8.78
C ILE A 134 -9.60 -18.98 -8.46
N ASN A 135 -9.64 -18.62 -7.19
CA ASN A 135 -9.91 -17.25 -6.74
C ASN A 135 -8.63 -16.59 -6.24
N ILE A 136 -8.54 -15.29 -6.40
CA ILE A 136 -7.57 -14.40 -5.76
C ILE A 136 -8.29 -13.50 -4.78
N ASP A 137 -7.55 -12.77 -3.96
CA ASP A 137 -8.14 -11.73 -3.11
C ASP A 137 -8.38 -10.45 -3.95
N TYR A 138 -9.64 -10.24 -4.37
CA TYR A 138 -10.06 -9.11 -5.19
C TYR A 138 -10.15 -7.79 -4.41
N PHE A 139 -9.67 -7.74 -3.18
CA PHE A 139 -9.69 -6.50 -2.42
C PHE A 139 -8.80 -5.43 -3.08
N PRO A 140 -9.27 -4.17 -3.24
CA PRO A 140 -8.62 -3.19 -4.12
C PRO A 140 -7.22 -2.74 -3.68
N THR A 141 -6.79 -2.99 -2.44
CA THR A 141 -5.40 -2.77 -2.02
C THR A 141 -4.40 -3.73 -2.66
N ASN A 142 -4.89 -4.85 -3.20
CA ASN A 142 -4.07 -5.88 -3.84
C ASN A 142 -3.83 -5.62 -5.33
N PHE A 143 -4.31 -4.49 -5.85
CA PHE A 143 -4.17 -4.13 -7.27
C PHE A 143 -3.54 -2.74 -7.40
N ILE A 144 -2.54 -2.63 -8.27
CA ILE A 144 -1.85 -1.38 -8.59
C ILE A 144 -1.90 -1.15 -10.10
N LEU A 145 -2.25 0.08 -10.50
CA LEU A 145 -2.20 0.52 -11.87
C LEU A 145 -0.86 1.21 -12.15
N GLN A 146 -0.05 0.65 -13.06
CA GLN A 146 1.19 1.27 -13.54
C GLN A 146 1.19 1.26 -15.07
N ASP A 147 1.42 2.41 -15.69
CA ASP A 147 1.54 2.58 -17.15
C ASP A 147 0.38 1.92 -17.93
N GLY A 148 -0.84 2.04 -17.40
CA GLY A 148 -2.06 1.48 -18.01
C GLY A 148 -2.25 -0.02 -17.80
N THR A 149 -1.36 -0.71 -17.10
CA THR A 149 -1.47 -2.13 -16.75
C THR A 149 -1.86 -2.30 -15.29
N LEU A 150 -2.89 -3.11 -15.06
CA LEU A 150 -3.36 -3.47 -13.72
C LEU A 150 -2.61 -4.70 -13.23
N TYR A 151 -1.80 -4.55 -12.17
CA TYR A 151 -1.04 -5.63 -11.54
C TYR A 151 -1.75 -6.13 -10.30
N TYR A 152 -1.86 -7.45 -10.13
CA TYR A 152 -2.19 -8.08 -8.85
C TYR A 152 -0.91 -8.28 -8.05
N VAL A 153 -0.74 -7.55 -6.93
CA VAL A 153 0.55 -7.46 -6.21
C VAL A 153 0.71 -8.45 -5.06
N ASP A 154 -0.36 -9.14 -4.67
CA ASP A 154 -0.28 -10.31 -3.80
C ASP A 154 -0.22 -11.59 -4.64
N TYR A 155 0.41 -12.64 -4.12
CA TYR A 155 0.48 -13.92 -4.83
C TYR A 155 -0.52 -14.95 -4.31
N GLU A 156 -1.26 -14.62 -3.26
CA GLU A 156 -2.23 -15.51 -2.66
C GLU A 156 -3.30 -15.92 -3.68
N CYS A 157 -3.49 -17.23 -3.84
CA CYS A 157 -4.61 -17.77 -4.59
C CYS A 157 -5.24 -18.96 -3.86
N ASN A 158 -6.56 -19.02 -3.93
CA ASN A 158 -7.39 -20.00 -3.26
C ASN A 158 -8.16 -20.84 -4.29
N GLU A 159 -8.76 -21.93 -3.85
CA GLU A 159 -9.70 -22.66 -4.67
C GLU A 159 -10.92 -21.79 -5.00
N TYR A 160 -11.46 -21.93 -6.22
CA TYR A 160 -12.61 -21.15 -6.65
C TYR A 160 -13.84 -21.41 -5.79
N MET A 161 -14.43 -20.32 -5.32
CA MET A 161 -15.73 -20.31 -4.64
C MET A 161 -16.54 -19.14 -5.19
N GLU A 162 -17.75 -19.41 -5.67
CA GLU A 162 -18.60 -18.41 -6.32
C GLU A 162 -18.91 -17.21 -5.42
N GLU A 163 -19.08 -17.44 -4.13
CA GLU A 163 -19.35 -16.37 -3.14
C GLU A 163 -18.20 -15.36 -3.00
N TRP A 164 -16.94 -15.76 -3.29
CA TRP A 164 -15.73 -14.97 -3.17
C TRP A 164 -15.14 -14.53 -4.51
N ASN A 165 -15.88 -14.74 -5.60
CA ASN A 165 -15.46 -14.28 -6.93
C ASN A 165 -15.58 -12.75 -7.04
N PHE A 166 -15.09 -12.20 -8.16
CA PHE A 166 -15.12 -10.77 -8.38
C PHE A 166 -16.55 -10.21 -8.42
N GLU A 167 -17.46 -10.90 -9.11
CA GLU A 167 -18.83 -10.45 -9.35
C GLU A 167 -19.68 -10.41 -8.07
N ASN A 168 -19.50 -11.38 -7.17
CA ASN A 168 -20.30 -11.50 -5.95
C ASN A 168 -19.67 -10.79 -4.75
N TRP A 169 -18.34 -10.72 -4.68
CA TRP A 169 -17.63 -10.12 -3.55
C TRP A 169 -16.75 -8.93 -3.95
N GLY A 170 -15.81 -9.12 -4.87
CA GLY A 170 -14.80 -8.12 -5.21
C GLY A 170 -15.38 -6.79 -5.64
N VAL A 171 -16.36 -6.81 -6.54
CA VAL A 171 -17.01 -5.61 -7.12
C VAL A 171 -17.54 -4.64 -6.08
N LYS A 172 -17.90 -5.12 -4.87
CA LYS A 172 -18.40 -4.31 -3.77
C LYS A 172 -17.39 -3.27 -3.27
N TYR A 173 -16.11 -3.47 -3.56
CA TYR A 173 -15.02 -2.62 -3.09
C TYR A 173 -14.35 -1.83 -4.23
N TRP A 174 -14.80 -1.97 -5.48
CA TRP A 174 -14.21 -1.30 -6.65
C TRP A 174 -14.95 -0.02 -7.06
N SER A 175 -15.83 0.46 -6.22
CA SER A 175 -16.49 1.76 -6.30
C SER A 175 -16.90 2.20 -4.90
N LYS A 176 -17.36 3.45 -4.72
CA LYS A 176 -17.84 3.97 -3.42
C LYS A 176 -19.20 3.39 -3.01
N THR A 177 -19.26 2.08 -2.86
CA THR A 177 -20.42 1.37 -2.29
C THR A 177 -20.50 1.59 -0.78
N PRO A 178 -21.64 1.28 -0.13
CA PRO A 178 -21.73 1.27 1.32
C PRO A 178 -20.68 0.40 2.01
N GLU A 179 -20.34 -0.75 1.42
CA GLU A 179 -19.32 -1.68 1.93
C GLU A 179 -17.92 -1.06 1.88
N PHE A 180 -17.56 -0.43 0.75
CA PHE A 180 -16.29 0.29 0.60
C PHE A 180 -16.19 1.44 1.59
N LEU A 181 -17.22 2.29 1.68
CA LEU A 181 -17.23 3.45 2.58
C LEU A 181 -17.13 3.03 4.04
N LYS A 182 -17.85 1.97 4.44
CA LYS A 182 -17.73 1.40 5.77
C LYS A 182 -16.30 0.95 6.08
N TYR A 183 -15.67 0.23 5.16
CA TYR A 183 -14.27 -0.18 5.31
C TYR A 183 -13.34 1.04 5.47
N ALA A 184 -13.49 2.05 4.61
CA ALA A 184 -12.69 3.27 4.67
C ALA A 184 -12.89 4.03 6.00
N GLU A 185 -14.11 4.02 6.57
CA GLU A 185 -14.40 4.61 7.87
C GLU A 185 -13.81 3.84 9.05
N GLU A 186 -13.54 2.55 8.91
CA GLU A 186 -12.95 1.72 9.96
C GLU A 186 -11.41 1.82 9.99
N HIS A 187 -10.79 2.26 8.89
CA HIS A 187 -9.33 2.27 8.71
C HIS A 187 -8.77 3.69 8.59
N VAL A 188 -7.57 3.89 9.11
CA VAL A 188 -6.84 5.16 9.02
C VAL A 188 -5.79 5.04 7.92
N HIS A 189 -5.79 6.01 7.00
CA HIS A 189 -4.82 6.11 5.93
C HIS A 189 -3.97 7.38 6.09
N ILE A 190 -2.66 7.26 5.92
CA ILE A 190 -1.76 8.42 5.88
C ILE A 190 -1.44 8.71 4.42
N VAL A 191 -1.87 9.87 3.96
CA VAL A 191 -1.72 10.27 2.56
C VAL A 191 -0.85 11.52 2.43
N ASN A 192 -0.05 11.59 1.37
CA ASN A 192 0.71 12.78 1.02
C ASN A 192 -0.20 13.69 0.16
N LEU A 193 -0.35 14.96 0.55
CA LEU A 193 -1.21 15.91 -0.18
C LEU A 193 -0.76 16.14 -1.63
N LYS A 194 0.52 15.90 -1.97
CA LYS A 194 0.98 15.94 -3.35
C LYS A 194 0.28 14.91 -4.22
N ASN A 195 0.03 13.73 -3.69
CA ASN A 195 -0.69 12.66 -4.37
C ASN A 195 -2.23 12.79 -4.20
N TRP A 196 -2.67 13.59 -3.24
CA TRP A 196 -4.08 13.79 -2.90
C TRP A 196 -4.45 15.29 -2.88
N PRO A 197 -4.28 16.02 -4.00
CA PRO A 197 -4.44 17.47 -4.03
C PRO A 197 -5.86 17.95 -3.71
N ARG A 198 -6.89 17.13 -3.92
CA ARG A 198 -8.28 17.46 -3.55
C ARG A 198 -8.48 17.72 -2.04
N LEU A 199 -7.63 17.14 -1.20
CA LEU A 199 -7.68 17.36 0.23
C LEU A 199 -7.00 18.65 0.69
N SER A 200 -6.34 19.40 -0.19
CA SER A 200 -5.52 20.57 0.16
C SER A 200 -6.31 21.64 0.89
N VAL A 201 -7.52 21.95 0.42
CA VAL A 201 -8.38 22.98 1.04
C VAL A 201 -8.81 22.50 2.43
N GLN A 202 -9.37 21.31 2.53
CA GLN A 202 -9.82 20.72 3.78
C GLN A 202 -8.65 20.57 4.79
N ALA A 203 -7.47 20.21 4.31
CA ALA A 203 -6.26 20.12 5.14
C ALA A 203 -5.86 21.49 5.69
N ALA A 204 -5.83 22.54 4.85
CA ALA A 204 -5.49 23.88 5.30
C ALA A 204 -6.46 24.38 6.39
N GLU A 205 -7.75 24.15 6.20
CA GLU A 205 -8.79 24.49 7.17
C GLU A 205 -8.61 23.70 8.47
N TRP A 206 -8.37 22.38 8.38
CA TRP A 206 -8.16 21.52 9.53
C TRP A 206 -6.91 21.93 10.33
N PHE A 207 -5.79 22.25 9.68
CA PHE A 207 -4.57 22.74 10.32
C PHE A 207 -4.78 24.10 10.96
N HIS A 208 -5.47 25.03 10.28
CA HIS A 208 -5.84 26.33 10.81
C HIS A 208 -6.66 26.22 12.11
N GLU A 209 -7.69 25.38 12.12
CA GLU A 209 -8.52 25.13 13.30
C GLU A 209 -7.71 24.57 14.49
N LYS A 210 -6.71 23.74 14.23
CA LYS A 210 -5.91 23.08 15.28
C LYS A 210 -4.85 23.99 15.89
N TRP A 211 -4.19 24.78 15.07
CA TRP A 211 -3.01 25.54 15.53
C TRP A 211 -3.15 27.06 15.43
N GLN A 212 -4.28 27.56 14.93
CA GLN A 212 -4.61 28.99 14.87
C GLN A 212 -3.59 29.85 14.08
N ILE A 213 -2.76 29.22 13.21
CA ILE A 213 -1.96 29.94 12.24
C ILE A 213 -2.89 30.40 11.13
N PRO A 214 -2.69 31.60 10.53
CA PRO A 214 -3.55 32.11 9.46
C PRO A 214 -3.77 31.08 8.34
N LEU A 215 -5.01 30.94 7.89
CA LEU A 215 -5.41 29.96 6.87
C LEU A 215 -4.58 30.09 5.57
N GLU A 216 -4.30 31.32 5.18
CA GLU A 216 -3.53 31.63 3.96
C GLU A 216 -2.08 31.11 4.02
N GLU A 217 -1.46 31.07 5.21
CA GLU A 217 -0.12 30.49 5.38
C GLU A 217 -0.13 28.97 5.12
N TYR A 218 -1.17 28.28 5.60
CA TYR A 218 -1.34 26.86 5.31
C TYR A 218 -1.62 26.62 3.84
N ARG A 219 -2.52 27.40 3.21
CA ARG A 219 -2.83 27.30 1.79
C ARG A 219 -1.57 27.47 0.93
N PHE A 220 -0.81 28.52 1.19
CA PHE A 220 0.45 28.79 0.47
C PHE A 220 1.45 27.62 0.61
N SER A 221 1.67 27.15 1.84
CA SER A 221 2.63 26.08 2.11
C SER A 221 2.19 24.72 1.54
N ILE A 222 0.90 24.40 1.60
CA ILE A 222 0.33 23.17 1.03
C ILE A 222 0.38 23.25 -0.50
N GLU A 223 0.05 24.38 -1.11
CA GLU A 223 0.13 24.58 -2.55
C GLU A 223 1.57 24.43 -3.06
N ALA A 224 2.55 24.98 -2.36
CA ALA A 224 3.96 24.78 -2.66
C ALA A 224 4.39 23.30 -2.56
N SER A 225 3.80 22.54 -1.65
CA SER A 225 4.04 21.09 -1.52
C SER A 225 3.43 20.31 -2.68
N VAL A 226 2.22 20.66 -3.10
CA VAL A 226 1.46 19.95 -4.14
C VAL A 226 2.05 20.21 -5.52
N ASN A 227 2.33 21.47 -5.83
CA ASN A 227 2.77 21.92 -7.17
C ASN A 227 4.30 21.99 -7.31
N GLY A 228 5.04 21.94 -6.20
CA GLY A 228 6.49 22.10 -6.20
C GLY A 228 7.25 20.85 -6.61
N GLU A 229 8.42 21.06 -7.24
CA GLU A 229 9.40 20.00 -7.52
C GLU A 229 10.33 19.73 -6.33
N ASN A 230 10.37 20.62 -5.36
CA ASN A 230 11.22 20.51 -4.20
C ASN A 230 10.77 19.38 -3.26
N PRO A 231 11.74 18.66 -2.63
CA PRO A 231 11.43 17.57 -1.70
C PRO A 231 10.77 18.02 -0.39
N VAL A 232 10.70 19.33 -0.13
CA VAL A 232 10.03 19.95 1.02
C VAL A 232 9.52 21.36 0.66
N PRO A 233 8.43 21.86 1.27
CA PRO A 233 7.65 21.18 2.32
C PRO A 233 6.92 19.95 1.77
N GLN A 234 6.65 18.97 2.63
CA GLN A 234 5.75 17.85 2.31
C GLN A 234 4.68 17.74 3.40
N TRP A 235 3.44 17.81 2.99
CA TRP A 235 2.28 17.73 3.88
C TRP A 235 1.63 16.36 3.78
N TYR A 236 1.39 15.79 4.95
CA TYR A 236 0.71 14.50 5.11
C TYR A 236 -0.50 14.68 6.00
N VAL A 237 -1.58 13.99 5.68
CA VAL A 237 -2.76 13.91 6.54
C VAL A 237 -3.13 12.47 6.82
N ALA A 238 -3.63 12.22 8.03
CA ALA A 238 -4.28 10.98 8.39
C ALA A 238 -5.78 11.14 8.15
N VAL A 239 -6.33 10.30 7.29
CA VAL A 239 -7.75 10.30 6.94
C VAL A 239 -8.42 9.03 7.43
N LYS A 240 -9.68 9.16 7.81
CA LYS A 240 -10.58 8.07 8.17
C LYS A 240 -11.89 8.29 7.45
N GLY A 241 -12.17 7.46 6.45
CA GLY A 241 -13.17 7.80 5.44
C GLY A 241 -12.78 9.07 4.69
N GLU A 242 -13.66 10.04 4.65
CA GLU A 242 -13.42 11.35 4.03
C GLU A 242 -12.93 12.43 5.02
N ARG A 243 -12.74 12.07 6.27
CA ARG A 243 -12.46 13.01 7.36
C ARG A 243 -10.99 13.02 7.73
N ILE A 244 -10.36 14.20 7.77
CA ILE A 244 -9.01 14.39 8.29
C ILE A 244 -9.06 14.29 9.82
N ILE A 245 -8.23 13.41 10.39
CA ILE A 245 -8.13 13.17 11.85
C ILE A 245 -6.75 13.49 12.40
N GLY A 246 -5.77 13.75 11.55
CA GLY A 246 -4.41 14.09 11.93
C GLY A 246 -3.61 14.62 10.75
N GLY A 247 -2.43 15.15 11.01
CA GLY A 247 -1.54 15.57 9.94
C GLY A 247 -0.18 16.04 10.46
N LEU A 248 0.78 16.11 9.53
CA LEU A 248 2.14 16.61 9.77
C LEU A 248 2.71 17.27 8.51
N CYS A 249 3.69 18.16 8.75
CA CYS A 249 4.49 18.74 7.69
C CYS A 249 5.96 18.36 7.87
N ARG A 250 6.59 17.87 6.80
CA ARG A 250 8.04 17.68 6.73
C ARG A 250 8.66 18.92 6.12
N MET A 251 9.55 19.60 6.89
CA MET A 251 10.27 20.81 6.47
C MET A 251 11.77 20.68 6.72
N TYR A 252 12.59 21.49 6.04
CA TYR A 252 13.99 21.68 6.42
C TYR A 252 14.05 22.52 7.70
N VAL A 253 14.77 22.03 8.70
CA VAL A 253 15.15 22.86 9.86
C VAL A 253 16.57 23.39 9.59
N HIS A 254 16.69 24.67 9.24
CA HIS A 254 17.98 25.35 9.29
C HIS A 254 18.39 25.47 10.76
N ARG A 255 19.32 24.62 11.22
CA ARG A 255 20.04 24.91 12.46
C ARG A 255 20.98 26.07 12.14
N GLU A 256 20.66 27.27 12.54
CA GLU A 256 21.67 28.31 12.68
C GLU A 256 22.79 27.77 13.58
N LYS A 257 24.00 27.67 13.04
CA LYS A 257 25.17 27.41 13.86
C LYS A 257 25.31 28.63 14.77
N GLY A 258 24.97 28.49 16.04
CA GLY A 258 25.15 29.51 17.03
C GLY A 258 26.56 30.08 16.95
N ARG A 259 26.66 31.39 16.74
CA ARG A 259 27.90 32.12 16.94
C ARG A 259 28.30 31.94 18.40
N LYS A 260 29.51 31.38 18.60
CA LYS A 260 30.21 31.42 19.88
C LYS A 260 30.67 32.83 20.17
#